data_55a85a7075c29d6b4d9ed81936f58cef
#
_entry.id   55a85a7075c29d6b4d9ed81936f58cef
#
_cell.length_a   1.000
_cell.length_b   1.000
_cell.length_c   1.000
_cell.angle_alpha   90.00
_cell.angle_beta   90.00
_cell.angle_gamma   90.00
#
_symmetry.space_group_name_H-M   'P 1'
#
loop_
_entity.id
_entity.type
_entity.pdbx_description
1 polymer ?
#
loop_
_entity_poly.entity_id
_entity_poly.type
_entity_poly.pdbx_seq_one_letter_code
_entity_poly.pdbx_strand_id
1 'polypeptide(L)' 'MKLTINGETRDVSAATLAALLKELDYVGNWLATAHNGEVVPAKERSSCRLSEGDRIEILSPMKGG' A
#
# COMPACT_ATOMS: atom_id res chain seq x y z
N MET A 1 -10.87 8.22 1.68
CA MET A 1 -9.94 8.57 2.77
C MET A 1 -8.61 9.01 2.18
N LYS A 2 -7.91 9.84 2.89
CA LYS A 2 -6.62 10.34 2.42
C LYS A 2 -5.48 9.60 3.08
N LEU A 3 -4.55 9.15 2.27
CA LEU A 3 -3.35 8.45 2.74
C LEU A 3 -2.14 9.12 2.12
N THR A 4 -0.99 8.94 2.76
CA THR A 4 0.29 9.36 2.17
C THR A 4 0.94 8.10 1.61
N ILE A 5 1.08 8.04 0.30
CA ILE A 5 1.61 6.87 -0.40
C ILE A 5 2.89 7.27 -1.09
N ASN A 6 3.99 6.67 -0.65
CA ASN A 6 5.32 7.00 -1.18
C ASN A 6 5.56 8.50 -1.16
N GLY A 7 5.14 9.15 -0.06
CA GLY A 7 5.36 10.56 0.13
C GLY A 7 4.33 11.49 -0.51
N GLU A 8 3.33 10.93 -1.19
CA GLU A 8 2.29 11.74 -1.84
C GLU A 8 0.94 11.49 -1.20
N THR A 9 0.23 12.57 -0.92
CA THR A 9 -1.13 12.46 -0.40
C THR A 9 -2.07 12.10 -1.53
N ARG A 10 -2.86 11.05 -1.34
CA ARG A 10 -3.82 10.61 -2.33
C ARG A 10 -5.13 10.25 -1.65
N ASP A 11 -6.22 10.50 -2.36
CA ASP A 11 -7.54 10.14 -1.90
C ASP A 11 -7.91 8.78 -2.49
N VAL A 12 -8.20 7.82 -1.63
CA VAL A 12 -8.48 6.46 -2.05
C VAL A 12 -9.75 5.94 -1.36
N SER A 13 -10.32 4.90 -1.92
CA SER A 13 -11.50 4.28 -1.32
C SER A 13 -11.19 2.93 -0.66
N ALA A 14 -9.99 2.42 -0.83
CA ALA A 14 -9.64 1.11 -0.29
C ALA A 14 -9.66 1.11 1.23
N ALA A 15 -10.10 0.00 1.82
CA ALA A 15 -10.15 -0.14 3.27
C ALA A 15 -8.99 -0.98 3.81
N THR A 16 -8.34 -1.75 2.96
CA THR A 16 -7.20 -2.58 3.36
C THR A 16 -6.03 -2.33 2.43
N LEU A 17 -4.84 -2.76 2.86
CA LEU A 17 -3.66 -2.60 2.03
C LEU A 17 -3.78 -3.40 0.75
N ALA A 18 -4.33 -4.62 0.81
CA ALA A 18 -4.52 -5.43 -0.39
C ALA A 18 -5.44 -4.71 -1.38
N ALA A 19 -6.53 -4.13 -0.90
CA ALA A 19 -7.45 -3.41 -1.77
C ALA A 19 -6.80 -2.15 -2.34
N LEU A 20 -5.93 -1.50 -1.55
CA LEU A 20 -5.22 -0.32 -2.02
C LEU A 20 -4.32 -0.65 -3.21
N LEU A 21 -3.60 -1.76 -3.12
CA LEU A 21 -2.72 -2.16 -4.22
C LEU A 21 -3.51 -2.40 -5.49
N LYS A 22 -4.69 -2.99 -5.38
CA LYS A 22 -5.56 -3.17 -6.53
C LYS A 22 -6.04 -1.84 -7.09
N GLU A 23 -6.44 -0.94 -6.21
CA GLU A 23 -6.95 0.36 -6.64
C GLU A 23 -5.87 1.15 -7.38
N LEU A 24 -4.62 1.03 -6.96
CA LEU A 24 -3.50 1.74 -7.57
C LEU A 24 -2.84 0.94 -8.70
N ASP A 25 -3.39 -0.21 -9.04
CA ASP A 25 -2.91 -1.02 -10.16
C ASP A 25 -1.54 -1.64 -9.93
N TYR A 26 -1.18 -1.86 -8.68
CA TYR A 26 0.02 -2.64 -8.38
C TYR A 26 -0.35 -4.12 -8.41
N VAL A 27 0.37 -4.90 -9.20
CA VAL A 27 0.11 -6.34 -9.30
C VAL A 27 1.38 -7.13 -9.08
N GLY A 28 1.20 -8.37 -8.67
CA GLY A 28 2.31 -9.29 -8.48
C GLY A 28 2.74 -9.41 -7.03
N ASN A 29 3.60 -10.39 -6.79
CA ASN A 29 4.07 -10.71 -5.43
C ASN A 29 5.43 -10.12 -5.13
N TRP A 30 5.97 -9.34 -6.05
CA TRP A 30 7.31 -8.75 -5.91
C TRP A 30 7.30 -7.50 -5.05
N LEU A 31 6.13 -7.03 -4.70
CA LEU A 31 6.01 -5.77 -3.98
C LEU A 31 6.44 -5.92 -2.53
N ALA A 32 7.10 -4.90 -2.03
CA ALA A 32 7.33 -4.77 -0.60
C ALA A 32 6.47 -3.62 -0.11
N THR A 33 5.77 -3.82 1.00
CA THR A 33 4.87 -2.82 1.52
C THR A 33 5.16 -2.54 2.98
N ALA A 34 4.95 -1.29 3.39
CA ALA A 34 5.05 -0.90 4.79
C ALA A 34 3.86 -0.01 5.12
N HIS A 35 3.39 -0.13 6.35
CA HIS A 35 2.24 0.61 6.86
C HIS A 35 2.69 1.31 8.14
N ASN A 36 2.71 2.63 8.10
CA ASN A 36 3.15 3.45 9.22
C ASN A 36 4.51 3.00 9.77
N GLY A 37 5.41 2.67 8.85
CA GLY A 37 6.77 2.30 9.22
C GLY A 37 6.99 0.82 9.49
N GLU A 38 5.94 -0.01 9.40
CA GLU A 38 6.07 -1.43 9.66
C GLU A 38 5.88 -2.24 8.40
N VAL A 39 6.78 -3.18 8.16
CA VAL A 39 6.70 -4.05 6.99
C VAL A 39 5.45 -4.92 7.09
N VAL A 40 4.72 -5.02 5.98
CA VAL A 40 3.51 -5.84 5.90
C VAL A 40 3.76 -6.94 4.87
N PRO A 41 3.93 -8.19 5.31
CA PRO A 41 4.11 -9.29 4.36
C PRO A 41 2.89 -9.47 3.47
N ALA A 42 3.11 -10.06 2.30
CA ALA A 42 2.05 -10.20 1.31
C ALA A 42 0.81 -10.87 1.89
N LYS A 43 1.01 -11.90 2.69
CA LYS A 43 -0.13 -12.66 3.24
C LYS A 43 -0.93 -11.88 4.26
N GLU A 44 -0.40 -10.76 4.74
CA GLU A 44 -1.10 -9.95 5.76
C GLU A 44 -1.74 -8.71 5.18
N ARG A 45 -1.58 -8.48 3.88
CA ARG A 45 -2.11 -7.24 3.28
C ARG A 45 -3.62 -7.17 3.31
N SER A 46 -4.29 -8.30 3.18
CA SER A 46 -5.76 -8.29 3.17
C SER A 46 -6.35 -8.05 4.56
N SER A 47 -5.58 -8.27 5.61
CA SER A 47 -6.04 -7.97 6.97
C SER A 47 -5.46 -6.67 7.52
N CYS A 48 -4.64 -5.97 6.73
CA CYS A 48 -4.06 -4.71 7.16
C CYS A 48 -5.06 -3.59 6.88
N ARG A 49 -5.76 -3.15 7.90
CA ARG A 49 -6.78 -2.11 7.78
C ARG A 49 -6.15 -0.74 7.73
N LEU A 50 -6.67 0.10 6.86
CA LEU A 50 -6.15 1.45 6.67
C LEU A 50 -7.03 2.46 7.38
N SER A 51 -6.40 3.55 7.83
CA SER A 51 -7.09 4.64 8.50
C SER A 51 -6.68 5.95 7.85
N GLU A 52 -7.52 6.95 8.00
CA GLU A 52 -7.26 8.28 7.48
C GLU A 52 -5.91 8.78 7.97
N GLY A 53 -5.09 9.25 7.03
CA GLY A 53 -3.80 9.81 7.38
C GLY A 53 -2.67 8.80 7.48
N ASP A 54 -2.95 7.51 7.27
CA ASP A 54 -1.89 6.50 7.33
C ASP A 54 -0.84 6.73 6.26
N ARG A 55 0.37 6.27 6.56
CA ARG A 55 1.50 6.32 5.64
C ARG A 55 1.75 4.94 5.07
N ILE A 56 1.80 4.87 3.75
CA ILE A 56 2.00 3.61 3.03
C ILE A 56 3.23 3.75 2.15
N GLU A 57 4.10 2.75 2.18
CA GLU A 57 5.24 2.69 1.28
C GLU A 57 5.15 1.43 0.46
N ILE A 58 5.29 1.59 -0.85
CA ILE A 58 5.18 0.48 -1.79
C ILE A 58 6.42 0.50 -2.67
N LEU A 59 7.20 -0.57 -2.59
CA LEU A 59 8.40 -0.72 -3.41
C LEU A 59 8.15 -1.82 -4.41
N SER A 60 8.43 -1.54 -5.67
CA SER A 60 8.27 -2.50 -6.74
C SER A 60 9.62 -2.67 -7.43
N PRO A 61 10.35 -3.75 -7.17
CA PRO A 61 11.67 -3.92 -7.78
C PRO A 61 11.63 -4.06 -9.29
N MET A 62 10.47 -4.41 -9.83
CA MET A 62 10.32 -4.53 -11.27
C MET A 62 10.01 -3.20 -11.93
N LYS A 63 9.71 -2.21 -11.14
CA LYS A 63 9.27 -0.93 -11.61
C LYS A 63 10.43 -0.15 -12.13
N GLY A 64 10.77 0.34 -12.86
CA GLY A 64 11.94 1.05 -13.30
C GLY A 64 12.98 0.16 -13.93
N GLY A 65 12.75 -1.11 -13.78
CA GLY A 65 13.67 -2.06 -14.39
C GLY A 65 13.42 -2.14 -15.87
#